data_deea133dd04e8d9ee4361265dac84bdf
#
_entry.id   deea133dd04e8d9ee4361265dac84bdf
#
_cell.length_a   1.000
_cell.length_b   1.000
_cell.length_c   1.000
_cell.angle_alpha   90.00
_cell.angle_beta   90.00
_cell.angle_gamma   90.00
#
_symmetry.space_group_name_H-M   'P 1'
#
loop_
_entity.id
_entity.type
_entity.pdbx_description
1 polymer ?
#
loop_
_entity_poly.entity_id
_entity_poly.type
_entity_poly.pdbx_seq_one_letter_code
_entity_poly.pdbx_strand_id
1 'polypeptide(L)'
;MQAGTIFPIIDTHQHLWDLTRFRLPWLKDLPALDRSHLQDDYLKATADLGRFPAGVAKDGAPGKIVKTIYMEVDLDPSQQAAEADYVLDICRRGGTPMVAAVISGRPTSAGFREYLTRYRDSKYVKGVRQVLHVPATPPGYCLDDNFVRGIRLLGELGLSYDLCLRPQELLDGAKLIDACPGTRFILDHCGNADVQAADRTQWKRDIADVAKRKDVVCKVSGIVVSAKPGHWTADDLAPFIHHVSEVFGRDRILFGGDWPVCTQTATYEQWIEALKSAVSDWSEEDQRRLFHDNAVRFYGLA
;
A
#
# COMPACT_ATOMS: atom_id res chain seq x y z
N MET A 1 22.30 24.67 -0.30
CA MET A 1 21.57 23.41 -0.45
C MET A 1 21.91 22.58 0.78
N GLN A 2 20.97 22.43 1.72
CA GLN A 2 21.16 21.52 2.85
C GLN A 2 21.19 20.10 2.27
N ALA A 3 22.20 19.32 2.65
CA ALA A 3 22.23 17.91 2.34
C ALA A 3 20.99 17.28 2.98
N GLY A 4 20.07 16.77 2.17
CA GLY A 4 18.85 16.14 2.69
C GLY A 4 19.24 14.97 3.58
N THR A 5 18.61 14.90 4.73
CA THR A 5 18.82 13.81 5.69
C THR A 5 18.37 12.51 5.05
N ILE A 6 19.19 11.51 5.23
CA ILE A 6 19.08 10.25 4.55
C ILE A 6 18.69 9.18 5.59
N PHE A 7 17.49 8.61 5.49
CA PHE A 7 16.97 7.56 6.36
C PHE A 7 16.60 6.30 5.56
N PRO A 8 16.60 5.12 6.19
CA PRO A 8 16.17 3.89 5.54
C PRO A 8 14.68 3.98 5.16
N ILE A 9 14.29 3.32 4.08
CA ILE A 9 12.94 3.33 3.56
C ILE A 9 12.31 1.94 3.71
N ILE A 10 11.07 1.89 4.19
CA ILE A 10 10.22 0.70 4.18
C ILE A 10 9.12 0.94 3.14
N ASP A 11 9.13 0.14 2.07
CA ASP A 11 8.05 0.14 1.09
C ASP A 11 6.91 -0.76 1.58
N THR A 12 5.78 -0.16 1.94
CA THR A 12 4.63 -0.88 2.49
C THR A 12 3.64 -1.36 1.43
N HIS A 13 3.98 -1.23 0.13
CA HIS A 13 3.07 -1.59 -0.96
C HIS A 13 3.84 -2.06 -2.21
N GLN A 14 4.40 -3.26 -2.12
CA GLN A 14 5.12 -3.93 -3.21
C GLN A 14 4.27 -5.07 -3.77
N HIS A 15 4.04 -5.07 -5.07
CA HIS A 15 3.45 -6.21 -5.76
C HIS A 15 4.51 -7.04 -6.50
N LEU A 16 4.26 -8.34 -6.57
CA LEU A 16 4.98 -9.28 -7.44
C LEU A 16 3.97 -10.25 -8.04
N TRP A 17 4.16 -10.65 -9.28
CA TRP A 17 3.40 -11.74 -9.88
C TRP A 17 4.22 -12.50 -10.92
N ASP A 18 3.97 -13.80 -11.00
CA ASP A 18 4.57 -14.72 -11.95
C ASP A 18 3.44 -15.30 -12.82
N LEU A 19 3.32 -14.84 -14.07
CA LEU A 19 2.27 -15.29 -14.98
C LEU A 19 2.42 -16.74 -15.44
N THR A 20 3.55 -17.39 -15.14
CA THR A 20 3.69 -18.84 -15.33
C THR A 20 2.96 -19.63 -14.25
N ARG A 21 2.58 -19.00 -13.13
CA ARG A 21 1.95 -19.60 -11.95
C ARG A 21 0.55 -19.09 -11.70
N PHE A 22 0.32 -17.79 -11.92
CA PHE A 22 -0.88 -17.09 -11.48
C PHE A 22 -1.62 -16.45 -12.64
N ARG A 23 -2.94 -16.40 -12.50
CA ARG A 23 -3.84 -15.71 -13.43
C ARG A 23 -4.29 -14.41 -12.79
N LEU A 24 -4.02 -13.29 -13.47
CA LEU A 24 -4.44 -11.95 -13.10
C LEU A 24 -5.38 -11.41 -14.20
N PRO A 25 -6.69 -11.64 -14.12
CA PRO A 25 -7.62 -11.30 -15.19
C PRO A 25 -7.67 -9.82 -15.56
N TRP A 26 -7.33 -8.94 -14.62
CA TRP A 26 -7.32 -7.49 -14.82
C TRP A 26 -6.17 -6.99 -15.72
N LEU A 27 -5.10 -7.78 -15.92
CA LEU A 27 -3.96 -7.40 -16.76
C LEU A 27 -4.30 -7.29 -18.24
N LYS A 28 -5.35 -7.98 -18.71
CA LYS A 28 -5.79 -7.98 -20.13
C LYS A 28 -5.98 -6.57 -20.70
N ASP A 29 -6.34 -5.61 -19.84
CA ASP A 29 -6.60 -4.23 -20.22
C ASP A 29 -5.37 -3.30 -19.98
N LEU A 30 -4.25 -3.86 -19.50
CA LEU A 30 -3.03 -3.15 -19.12
C LEU A 30 -1.77 -3.80 -19.72
N PRO A 31 -1.57 -3.69 -21.06
CA PRO A 31 -0.47 -4.38 -21.76
C PRO A 31 0.92 -4.08 -21.22
N ALA A 32 1.15 -2.90 -20.66
CA ALA A 32 2.44 -2.53 -20.06
C ALA A 32 2.77 -3.35 -18.81
N LEU A 33 1.77 -3.89 -18.12
CA LEU A 33 1.90 -4.72 -16.92
C LEU A 33 1.70 -6.21 -17.21
N ASP A 34 1.25 -6.60 -18.43
CA ASP A 34 0.95 -7.99 -18.80
C ASP A 34 2.22 -8.80 -19.09
N ARG A 35 3.05 -8.92 -18.07
CA ARG A 35 4.24 -9.78 -17.99
C ARG A 35 4.50 -10.14 -16.53
N SER A 36 5.35 -11.12 -16.28
CA SER A 36 5.82 -11.40 -14.92
C SER A 36 6.64 -10.23 -14.37
N HIS A 37 6.39 -9.89 -13.10
CA HIS A 37 7.15 -8.92 -12.33
C HIS A 37 7.64 -9.61 -11.05
N LEU A 38 8.93 -9.96 -11.05
CA LEU A 38 9.54 -10.77 -10.01
C LEU A 38 10.39 -9.93 -9.05
N GLN A 39 10.88 -10.55 -8.00
CA GLN A 39 11.71 -9.88 -6.99
C GLN A 39 12.96 -9.22 -7.61
N ASP A 40 13.61 -9.87 -8.59
CA ASP A 40 14.77 -9.31 -9.26
C ASP A 40 14.45 -8.06 -10.09
N ASP A 41 13.23 -7.98 -10.66
CA ASP A 41 12.76 -6.78 -11.37
C ASP A 41 12.57 -5.62 -10.40
N TYR A 42 11.98 -5.89 -9.22
CA TYR A 42 11.86 -4.88 -8.17
C TYR A 42 13.22 -4.39 -7.68
N LEU A 43 14.17 -5.30 -7.42
CA LEU A 43 15.52 -4.93 -7.00
C LEU A 43 16.23 -4.07 -8.03
N LYS A 44 16.05 -4.35 -9.33
CA LYS A 44 16.56 -3.49 -10.41
C LYS A 44 15.90 -2.13 -10.43
N ALA A 45 14.56 -2.07 -10.29
CA ALA A 45 13.81 -0.82 -10.29
C ALA A 45 14.15 0.10 -9.10
N THR A 46 14.70 -0.45 -8.02
CA THR A 46 15.05 0.26 -6.79
C THR A 46 16.55 0.41 -6.53
N ALA A 47 17.40 -0.11 -7.45
CA ALA A 47 18.86 -0.18 -7.25
C ALA A 47 19.52 1.20 -7.14
N ASP A 48 19.02 2.20 -7.86
CA ASP A 48 19.62 3.52 -7.98
C ASP A 48 19.09 4.56 -7.00
N LEU A 49 18.13 4.20 -6.13
CA LEU A 49 17.50 5.09 -5.14
C LEU A 49 18.48 5.68 -4.09
N GLY A 50 19.73 5.32 -4.11
CA GLY A 50 20.76 5.80 -3.20
C GLY A 50 21.90 6.56 -3.88
N ARG A 51 21.83 6.84 -5.16
CA ARG A 51 22.84 7.63 -5.87
C ARG A 51 22.59 9.13 -5.69
N PHE A 52 22.83 9.62 -4.46
CA PHE A 52 23.10 11.05 -4.28
C PHE A 52 24.52 11.40 -4.73
N PRO A 53 24.80 12.67 -5.12
CA PRO A 53 26.15 13.05 -5.58
C PRO A 53 27.24 12.63 -4.60
N ALA A 54 28.28 12.04 -5.12
CA ALA A 54 29.46 11.47 -4.49
C ALA A 54 29.74 11.88 -3.03
N GLY A 55 29.73 10.94 -2.09
CA GLY A 55 30.35 11.15 -0.80
C GLY A 55 30.04 10.18 0.33
N VAL A 56 28.92 9.45 0.36
CA VAL A 56 28.61 8.59 1.51
C VAL A 56 27.94 7.28 1.05
N ALA A 57 28.71 6.23 0.96
CA ALA A 57 28.22 4.86 0.90
C ALA A 57 28.94 4.04 1.96
N LYS A 58 28.27 3.70 3.04
CA LYS A 58 28.60 2.57 3.92
C LYS A 58 27.30 1.88 4.30
N ASP A 59 27.38 0.60 4.67
CA ASP A 59 26.26 -0.26 5.02
C ASP A 59 25.22 0.44 5.90
N GLY A 60 24.01 0.59 5.38
CA GLY A 60 22.99 1.47 5.95
C GLY A 60 22.73 2.71 5.11
N ALA A 61 23.11 2.67 3.81
CA ALA A 61 23.03 3.80 2.92
C ALA A 61 21.63 4.43 2.89
N PRO A 62 21.61 5.73 3.10
CA PRO A 62 20.42 6.55 3.17
C PRO A 62 19.67 6.55 1.82
N GLY A 63 18.33 6.45 1.90
CA GLY A 63 17.47 6.32 0.72
C GLY A 63 17.29 4.90 0.17
N LYS A 64 17.91 3.87 0.78
CA LYS A 64 17.77 2.48 0.36
C LYS A 64 16.49 1.86 0.92
N ILE A 65 15.81 1.08 0.08
CA ILE A 65 14.74 0.20 0.56
C ILE A 65 15.37 -0.89 1.44
N VAL A 66 15.07 -0.86 2.73
CA VAL A 66 15.60 -1.81 3.70
C VAL A 66 14.65 -2.96 4.00
N LYS A 67 13.33 -2.69 3.89
CA LYS A 67 12.27 -3.68 4.04
C LYS A 67 11.15 -3.39 3.06
N THR A 68 10.45 -4.46 2.64
CA THR A 68 9.21 -4.33 1.88
C THR A 68 8.10 -5.19 2.48
N ILE A 69 6.86 -4.75 2.27
CA ILE A 69 5.67 -5.51 2.58
C ILE A 69 4.98 -5.84 1.26
N TYR A 70 4.85 -7.13 1.01
CA TYR A 70 4.09 -7.60 -0.14
C TYR A 70 2.62 -7.23 0.02
N MET A 71 2.02 -6.80 -1.08
CA MET A 71 0.59 -6.56 -1.21
C MET A 71 0.02 -7.52 -2.26
N GLU A 72 -1.08 -8.20 -1.92
CA GLU A 72 -1.80 -9.09 -2.83
C GLU A 72 -2.13 -8.41 -4.17
N VAL A 73 -2.35 -9.21 -5.23
CA VAL A 73 -2.42 -8.71 -6.61
C VAL A 73 -3.78 -8.93 -7.29
N ASP A 74 -4.85 -9.10 -6.53
CA ASP A 74 -6.22 -9.36 -7.04
C ASP A 74 -6.26 -10.44 -8.15
N LEU A 75 -5.55 -11.53 -7.89
CA LEU A 75 -5.52 -12.67 -8.79
C LEU A 75 -6.85 -13.46 -8.76
N ASP A 76 -6.97 -14.45 -9.65
CA ASP A 76 -8.08 -15.41 -9.63
C ASP A 76 -8.31 -15.94 -8.21
N PRO A 77 -9.50 -15.78 -7.62
CA PRO A 77 -9.76 -16.14 -6.22
C PRO A 77 -9.43 -17.60 -5.87
N SER A 78 -9.47 -18.51 -6.85
CA SER A 78 -9.10 -19.91 -6.65
C SER A 78 -7.61 -20.10 -6.33
N GLN A 79 -6.77 -19.11 -6.62
CA GLN A 79 -5.33 -19.15 -6.45
C GLN A 79 -4.84 -18.35 -5.22
N GLN A 80 -5.73 -17.72 -4.43
CA GLN A 80 -5.34 -16.86 -3.29
C GLN A 80 -4.42 -17.56 -2.27
N ALA A 81 -4.65 -18.85 -2.02
CA ALA A 81 -3.78 -19.60 -1.09
C ALA A 81 -2.40 -19.88 -1.69
N ALA A 82 -2.33 -20.16 -3.00
CA ALA A 82 -1.06 -20.39 -3.69
C ALA A 82 -0.21 -19.10 -3.76
N GLU A 83 -0.86 -17.94 -3.94
CA GLU A 83 -0.20 -16.63 -3.85
C GLU A 83 0.38 -16.39 -2.47
N ALA A 84 -0.43 -16.57 -1.41
CA ALA A 84 0.02 -16.41 -0.04
C ALA A 84 1.21 -17.34 0.27
N ASP A 85 1.12 -18.61 -0.07
CA ASP A 85 2.21 -19.59 0.15
C ASP A 85 3.49 -19.19 -0.60
N TYR A 86 3.37 -18.68 -1.84
CA TYR A 86 4.50 -18.22 -2.66
C TYR A 86 5.23 -17.03 -2.02
N VAL A 87 4.51 -16.01 -1.60
CA VAL A 87 5.15 -14.81 -1.02
C VAL A 87 5.69 -15.06 0.38
N LEU A 88 5.02 -15.89 1.17
CA LEU A 88 5.52 -16.30 2.48
C LEU A 88 6.79 -17.17 2.38
N ASP A 89 6.95 -17.90 1.28
CA ASP A 89 8.19 -18.62 1.02
C ASP A 89 9.34 -17.66 0.72
N ILE A 90 9.11 -16.58 -0.05
CA ILE A 90 10.10 -15.50 -0.25
C ILE A 90 10.51 -14.90 1.10
N CYS A 91 9.54 -14.54 1.94
CA CYS A 91 9.82 -14.01 3.29
C CYS A 91 10.65 -14.97 4.15
N ARG A 92 10.34 -16.28 4.10
CA ARG A 92 11.05 -17.31 4.87
C ARG A 92 12.49 -17.54 4.42
N ARG A 93 12.70 -17.56 3.09
CA ARG A 93 14.06 -17.73 2.53
C ARG A 93 14.98 -16.57 2.87
N GLY A 94 14.42 -15.36 3.04
CA GLY A 94 15.25 -14.17 3.25
C GLY A 94 16.10 -13.82 2.04
N GLY A 95 17.12 -12.98 2.24
CA GLY A 95 18.02 -12.54 1.16
C GLY A 95 17.42 -11.45 0.26
N THR A 96 16.18 -11.03 0.53
CA THR A 96 15.49 -9.92 -0.13
C THR A 96 14.93 -8.97 0.93
N PRO A 97 14.57 -7.72 0.57
CA PRO A 97 13.97 -6.80 1.53
C PRO A 97 12.54 -7.19 1.95
N MET A 98 11.89 -8.17 1.32
CA MET A 98 10.52 -8.59 1.65
C MET A 98 10.49 -9.31 3.00
N VAL A 99 9.84 -8.71 3.99
CA VAL A 99 9.80 -9.21 5.38
C VAL A 99 8.40 -9.53 5.88
N ALA A 100 7.36 -9.14 5.14
CA ALA A 100 5.97 -9.33 5.53
C ALA A 100 5.05 -9.30 4.30
N ALA A 101 3.79 -9.72 4.49
CA ALA A 101 2.77 -9.74 3.46
C ALA A 101 1.39 -9.33 4.00
N VAL A 102 0.66 -8.58 3.18
CA VAL A 102 -0.80 -8.46 3.22
C VAL A 102 -1.34 -9.40 2.14
N ILE A 103 -2.00 -10.47 2.56
CA ILE A 103 -2.43 -11.54 1.67
C ILE A 103 -3.83 -11.29 1.11
N SER A 104 -4.14 -11.90 -0.03
CA SER A 104 -5.49 -11.88 -0.59
C SER A 104 -6.48 -12.60 0.34
N GLY A 105 -7.70 -12.09 0.43
CA GLY A 105 -8.77 -12.77 1.16
C GLY A 105 -10.14 -12.31 0.72
N ARG A 106 -11.15 -13.13 1.01
CA ARG A 106 -12.55 -12.86 0.65
C ARG A 106 -13.40 -12.91 1.93
N PRO A 107 -13.58 -11.77 2.63
CA PRO A 107 -14.26 -11.71 3.93
C PRO A 107 -15.67 -12.30 3.94
N THR A 108 -16.38 -12.24 2.81
CA THR A 108 -17.74 -12.82 2.66
C THR A 108 -17.75 -14.34 2.47
N SER A 109 -16.60 -14.97 2.21
CA SER A 109 -16.51 -16.41 1.97
C SER A 109 -16.81 -17.20 3.24
N ALA A 110 -17.63 -18.25 3.14
CA ALA A 110 -17.90 -19.19 4.24
C ALA A 110 -16.61 -19.87 4.73
N GLY A 111 -15.62 -20.10 3.85
CA GLY A 111 -14.32 -20.68 4.20
C GLY A 111 -13.28 -19.68 4.70
N PHE A 112 -13.63 -18.39 4.92
CA PHE A 112 -12.65 -17.35 5.24
C PHE A 112 -11.91 -17.60 6.56
N ARG A 113 -12.61 -18.08 7.60
CA ARG A 113 -11.98 -18.45 8.88
C ARG A 113 -10.99 -19.61 8.72
N GLU A 114 -11.37 -20.64 7.96
CA GLU A 114 -10.49 -21.78 7.68
C GLU A 114 -9.23 -21.34 6.91
N TYR A 115 -9.41 -20.52 5.89
CA TYR A 115 -8.32 -19.93 5.12
C TYR A 115 -7.34 -19.17 6.02
N LEU A 116 -7.81 -18.29 6.89
CA LEU A 116 -6.97 -17.52 7.80
C LEU A 116 -6.25 -18.40 8.83
N THR A 117 -6.90 -19.50 9.29
CA THR A 117 -6.33 -20.41 10.26
C THR A 117 -5.03 -21.05 9.74
N ARG A 118 -4.87 -21.23 8.43
CA ARG A 118 -3.62 -21.73 7.82
C ARG A 118 -2.42 -20.82 8.10
N TYR A 119 -2.65 -19.52 8.32
CA TYR A 119 -1.61 -18.51 8.45
C TYR A 119 -1.52 -17.87 9.83
N ARG A 120 -2.35 -18.32 10.80
CA ARG A 120 -2.44 -17.68 12.12
C ARG A 120 -1.11 -17.61 12.88
N ASP A 121 -0.23 -18.60 12.68
CA ASP A 121 1.06 -18.68 13.36
C ASP A 121 2.21 -18.09 12.51
N SER A 122 1.88 -17.50 11.37
CA SER A 122 2.86 -16.86 10.50
C SER A 122 3.23 -15.47 11.00
N LYS A 123 4.47 -15.27 11.39
CA LYS A 123 4.98 -13.94 11.74
C LYS A 123 5.03 -12.97 10.56
N TYR A 124 4.90 -13.47 9.33
CA TYR A 124 5.01 -12.70 8.10
C TYR A 124 3.67 -12.14 7.62
N VAL A 125 2.54 -12.79 7.91
CA VAL A 125 1.21 -12.26 7.55
C VAL A 125 0.85 -11.15 8.51
N LYS A 126 0.60 -9.95 7.98
CA LYS A 126 0.28 -8.75 8.75
C LYS A 126 -1.16 -8.28 8.55
N GLY A 127 -1.77 -8.64 7.44
CA GLY A 127 -3.12 -8.22 7.11
C GLY A 127 -3.68 -8.95 5.90
N VAL A 128 -4.89 -8.53 5.53
CA VAL A 128 -5.63 -9.04 4.39
C VAL A 128 -6.14 -7.86 3.56
N ARG A 129 -6.17 -8.03 2.24
CA ARG A 129 -6.84 -7.12 1.32
C ARG A 129 -7.77 -7.87 0.36
N GLN A 130 -8.84 -7.21 -0.02
CA GLN A 130 -9.62 -7.48 -1.23
C GLN A 130 -9.78 -6.15 -1.97
N VAL A 131 -9.44 -6.12 -3.26
CA VAL A 131 -9.67 -4.95 -4.10
C VAL A 131 -11.17 -4.76 -4.30
N LEU A 132 -11.70 -3.59 -3.94
CA LEU A 132 -13.14 -3.29 -4.02
C LEU A 132 -13.49 -2.22 -5.07
N HIS A 133 -12.49 -1.55 -5.64
CA HIS A 133 -12.72 -0.51 -6.65
C HIS A 133 -12.96 -1.06 -8.08
N VAL A 134 -12.94 -2.38 -8.24
CA VAL A 134 -13.17 -3.02 -9.57
C VAL A 134 -14.63 -2.95 -9.99
N PRO A 135 -14.94 -2.88 -11.31
CA PRO A 135 -16.31 -2.76 -11.79
C PRO A 135 -17.26 -3.90 -11.34
N ALA A 136 -16.72 -5.10 -11.11
CA ALA A 136 -17.49 -6.26 -10.68
C ALA A 136 -17.96 -6.17 -9.21
N THR A 137 -17.37 -5.31 -8.39
CA THR A 137 -17.76 -5.12 -6.99
C THR A 137 -18.90 -4.10 -6.92
N PRO A 138 -20.09 -4.46 -6.39
CA PRO A 138 -21.19 -3.52 -6.27
C PRO A 138 -20.88 -2.42 -5.24
N PRO A 139 -21.44 -1.21 -5.39
CA PRO A 139 -21.34 -0.16 -4.39
C PRO A 139 -21.81 -0.62 -3.01
N GLY A 140 -21.12 -0.19 -1.94
CA GLY A 140 -21.46 -0.56 -0.57
C GLY A 140 -21.12 -2.00 -0.18
N TYR A 141 -20.43 -2.76 -1.02
CA TYR A 141 -20.07 -4.16 -0.77
C TYR A 141 -19.35 -4.39 0.57
N CYS A 142 -18.54 -3.45 0.99
CA CYS A 142 -17.82 -3.53 2.26
C CYS A 142 -18.76 -3.49 3.50
N LEU A 143 -20.03 -3.13 3.33
CA LEU A 143 -21.04 -3.07 4.38
C LEU A 143 -21.94 -4.31 4.43
N ASP A 144 -21.74 -5.30 3.55
CA ASP A 144 -22.40 -6.60 3.65
C ASP A 144 -22.12 -7.25 5.00
N ASP A 145 -23.13 -7.84 5.63
CA ASP A 145 -23.01 -8.43 6.97
C ASP A 145 -21.95 -9.52 7.07
N ASN A 146 -21.75 -10.32 6.01
CA ASN A 146 -20.70 -11.33 5.98
C ASN A 146 -19.32 -10.67 5.87
N PHE A 147 -19.25 -9.57 5.10
CA PHE A 147 -18.02 -8.79 4.98
C PHE A 147 -17.62 -8.22 6.33
N VAL A 148 -18.52 -7.54 7.01
CA VAL A 148 -18.31 -6.99 8.36
C VAL A 148 -17.89 -8.08 9.35
N ARG A 149 -18.56 -9.25 9.32
CA ARG A 149 -18.13 -10.40 10.15
C ARG A 149 -16.72 -10.88 9.85
N GLY A 150 -16.35 -10.94 8.56
CA GLY A 150 -15.00 -11.30 8.14
C GLY A 150 -13.94 -10.30 8.61
N ILE A 151 -14.26 -8.99 8.57
CA ILE A 151 -13.33 -7.96 9.05
C ILE A 151 -13.17 -8.01 10.58
N ARG A 152 -14.23 -8.24 11.33
CA ARG A 152 -14.14 -8.45 12.79
C ARG A 152 -13.24 -9.64 13.15
N LEU A 153 -13.34 -10.72 12.36
CA LEU A 153 -12.46 -11.89 12.52
C LEU A 153 -10.97 -11.52 12.35
N LEU A 154 -10.64 -10.61 11.44
CA LEU A 154 -9.25 -10.14 11.31
C LEU A 154 -8.77 -9.47 12.61
N GLY A 155 -9.61 -8.62 13.21
CA GLY A 155 -9.32 -7.99 14.51
C GLY A 155 -9.08 -9.03 15.62
N GLU A 156 -9.94 -10.07 15.71
CA GLU A 156 -9.78 -11.19 16.66
C GLU A 156 -8.43 -11.90 16.48
N LEU A 157 -7.92 -11.96 15.25
CA LEU A 157 -6.66 -12.61 14.90
C LEU A 157 -5.45 -11.65 14.94
N GLY A 158 -5.65 -10.37 15.30
CA GLY A 158 -4.60 -9.35 15.32
C GLY A 158 -4.11 -8.91 13.94
N LEU A 159 -4.85 -9.24 12.87
CA LEU A 159 -4.54 -8.87 11.49
C LEU A 159 -5.18 -7.52 11.13
N SER A 160 -4.53 -6.77 10.23
CA SER A 160 -5.10 -5.56 9.66
C SER A 160 -5.94 -5.84 8.41
N TYR A 161 -6.76 -4.86 8.02
CA TYR A 161 -7.44 -4.86 6.74
C TYR A 161 -7.06 -3.63 5.91
N ASP A 162 -6.62 -3.84 4.66
CA ASP A 162 -6.30 -2.78 3.73
C ASP A 162 -7.55 -2.41 2.92
N LEU A 163 -8.01 -1.15 3.09
CA LEU A 163 -9.17 -0.57 2.42
C LEU A 163 -8.75 -0.06 1.03
N CYS A 164 -9.09 -0.80 0.00
CA CYS A 164 -8.87 -0.43 -1.40
C CYS A 164 -10.24 -0.20 -2.08
N LEU A 165 -10.82 0.99 -1.83
CA LEU A 165 -12.17 1.41 -2.23
C LEU A 165 -12.12 2.43 -3.37
N ARG A 166 -13.27 2.64 -4.05
CA ARG A 166 -13.46 3.81 -4.92
C ARG A 166 -13.47 5.09 -4.06
N PRO A 167 -12.97 6.23 -4.57
CA PRO A 167 -12.97 7.48 -3.80
C PRO A 167 -14.38 7.92 -3.36
N GLN A 168 -15.42 7.54 -4.10
CA GLN A 168 -16.83 7.82 -3.77
C GLN A 168 -17.37 6.97 -2.61
N GLU A 169 -16.66 5.90 -2.23
CA GLU A 169 -17.07 4.95 -1.18
C GLU A 169 -16.28 5.14 0.14
N LEU A 170 -15.51 6.23 0.27
CA LEU A 170 -14.74 6.50 1.49
C LEU A 170 -15.61 6.54 2.75
N LEU A 171 -16.84 7.08 2.67
CA LEU A 171 -17.76 7.09 3.79
C LEU A 171 -18.32 5.69 4.14
N ASP A 172 -18.38 4.78 3.17
CA ASP A 172 -18.72 3.37 3.47
C ASP A 172 -17.55 2.67 4.16
N GLY A 173 -16.31 2.98 3.74
CA GLY A 173 -15.10 2.60 4.48
C GLY A 173 -15.12 3.10 5.93
N ALA A 174 -15.53 4.35 6.16
CA ALA A 174 -15.68 4.93 7.49
C ALA A 174 -16.71 4.15 8.35
N LYS A 175 -17.86 3.81 7.78
CA LYS A 175 -18.88 2.99 8.44
C LYS A 175 -18.39 1.58 8.76
N LEU A 176 -17.62 0.97 7.84
CA LEU A 176 -17.00 -0.34 8.09
C LEU A 176 -16.03 -0.29 9.28
N ILE A 177 -15.18 0.74 9.35
CA ILE A 177 -14.25 0.92 10.48
C ILE A 177 -15.05 1.03 11.78
N ASP A 178 -16.11 1.86 11.83
CA ASP A 178 -16.97 2.02 13.00
C ASP A 178 -17.68 0.71 13.39
N ALA A 179 -18.04 -0.13 12.41
CA ALA A 179 -18.67 -1.43 12.64
C ALA A 179 -17.70 -2.51 13.13
N CYS A 180 -16.38 -2.30 13.02
CA CYS A 180 -15.35 -3.31 13.32
C CYS A 180 -14.34 -2.81 14.37
N PRO A 181 -14.78 -2.43 15.58
CA PRO A 181 -13.86 -2.01 16.64
C PRO A 181 -12.90 -3.16 16.97
N GLY A 182 -11.62 -2.84 17.17
CA GLY A 182 -10.55 -3.81 17.42
C GLY A 182 -9.85 -4.33 16.15
N THR A 183 -10.34 -4.00 14.95
CA THR A 183 -9.61 -4.23 13.71
C THR A 183 -8.80 -2.99 13.35
N ARG A 184 -7.53 -3.16 12.98
CA ARG A 184 -6.69 -2.07 12.45
C ARG A 184 -6.85 -1.97 10.94
N PHE A 185 -6.98 -0.74 10.46
CA PHE A 185 -7.20 -0.49 9.04
C PHE A 185 -6.05 0.30 8.40
N ILE A 186 -5.85 0.05 7.12
CA ILE A 186 -5.02 0.87 6.26
C ILE A 186 -5.89 1.37 5.11
N LEU A 187 -5.93 2.67 4.86
CA LEU A 187 -6.53 3.22 3.65
C LEU A 187 -5.46 3.28 2.56
N ASP A 188 -5.62 2.51 1.50
CA ASP A 188 -4.69 2.48 0.39
C ASP A 188 -4.77 3.75 -0.47
N HIS A 189 -3.64 4.16 -1.06
CA HIS A 189 -3.51 5.13 -2.15
C HIS A 189 -4.20 6.48 -1.91
N CYS A 190 -4.07 7.03 -0.69
CA CYS A 190 -4.79 8.26 -0.33
C CYS A 190 -6.30 8.16 -0.62
N GLY A 191 -6.89 6.97 -0.43
CA GLY A 191 -8.30 6.70 -0.76
C GLY A 191 -8.57 6.66 -2.26
N ASN A 192 -7.63 6.20 -3.06
CA ASN A 192 -7.68 6.16 -4.53
C ASN A 192 -8.00 7.53 -5.14
N ALA A 193 -7.32 8.57 -4.65
CA ALA A 193 -7.50 9.93 -5.13
C ALA A 193 -7.23 10.05 -6.63
N ASP A 194 -8.12 10.74 -7.34
CA ASP A 194 -7.90 11.10 -8.74
C ASP A 194 -7.15 12.43 -8.84
N VAL A 195 -5.87 12.35 -9.25
CA VAL A 195 -5.00 13.52 -9.39
C VAL A 195 -5.49 14.46 -10.48
N GLN A 196 -6.17 13.94 -11.51
CA GLN A 196 -6.70 14.72 -12.63
C GLN A 196 -8.07 15.36 -12.34
N ALA A 197 -8.71 15.03 -11.21
CA ALA A 197 -10.00 15.61 -10.85
C ALA A 197 -9.91 17.13 -10.67
N ALA A 198 -10.74 17.88 -11.41
CA ALA A 198 -10.82 19.33 -11.30
C ALA A 198 -11.44 19.77 -9.95
N ASP A 199 -12.42 19.02 -9.44
CA ASP A 199 -13.03 19.23 -8.12
C ASP A 199 -12.63 18.10 -7.16
N ARG A 200 -11.97 18.47 -6.10
CA ARG A 200 -11.47 17.57 -5.04
C ARG A 200 -12.24 17.73 -3.72
N THR A 201 -13.30 18.54 -3.72
CA THR A 201 -14.05 18.92 -2.49
C THR A 201 -14.64 17.70 -1.80
N GLN A 202 -15.29 16.81 -2.56
CA GLN A 202 -15.88 15.59 -2.04
C GLN A 202 -14.80 14.68 -1.42
N TRP A 203 -13.73 14.38 -2.17
CA TRP A 203 -12.64 13.54 -1.68
C TRP A 203 -12.00 14.11 -0.42
N LYS A 204 -11.71 15.43 -0.38
CA LYS A 204 -11.13 16.09 0.79
C LYS A 204 -12.00 15.93 2.03
N ARG A 205 -13.29 16.14 1.89
CA ARG A 205 -14.25 16.01 2.99
C ARG A 205 -14.31 14.57 3.50
N ASP A 206 -14.41 13.59 2.60
CA ASP A 206 -14.66 12.21 2.94
C ASP A 206 -13.41 11.54 3.52
N ILE A 207 -12.21 11.85 3.01
CA ILE A 207 -10.96 11.34 3.59
C ILE A 207 -10.70 11.95 4.98
N ALA A 208 -11.07 13.22 5.20
CA ALA A 208 -11.00 13.85 6.51
C ALA A 208 -11.99 13.20 7.50
N ASP A 209 -13.14 12.73 7.01
CA ASP A 209 -14.07 11.98 7.86
C ASP A 209 -13.49 10.61 8.25
N VAL A 210 -12.91 9.85 7.30
CA VAL A 210 -12.21 8.59 7.59
C VAL A 210 -11.13 8.79 8.65
N ALA A 211 -10.33 9.85 8.52
CA ALA A 211 -9.19 10.16 9.39
C ALA A 211 -9.57 10.44 10.87
N LYS A 212 -10.85 10.71 11.18
CA LYS A 212 -11.31 10.87 12.57
C LYS A 212 -11.17 9.59 13.40
N ARG A 213 -11.15 8.42 12.76
CA ARG A 213 -10.98 7.12 13.42
C ARG A 213 -9.52 6.89 13.75
N LYS A 214 -9.24 6.43 14.99
CA LYS A 214 -7.85 6.24 15.47
C LYS A 214 -7.20 4.97 14.95
N ASP A 215 -8.02 3.96 14.62
CA ASP A 215 -7.58 2.64 14.21
C ASP A 215 -7.30 2.53 12.70
N VAL A 216 -7.21 3.66 12.00
CA VAL A 216 -6.88 3.72 10.57
C VAL A 216 -5.65 4.58 10.31
N VAL A 217 -4.76 4.06 9.48
CA VAL A 217 -3.63 4.78 8.88
C VAL A 217 -3.84 4.90 7.37
N CYS A 218 -3.13 5.82 6.71
CA CYS A 218 -3.26 6.02 5.27
C CYS A 218 -1.93 5.76 4.56
N LYS A 219 -1.93 5.00 3.48
CA LYS A 219 -0.78 4.87 2.59
C LYS A 219 -0.73 6.02 1.60
N VAL A 220 0.38 6.73 1.62
CA VAL A 220 0.79 7.65 0.56
C VAL A 220 1.48 6.81 -0.51
N SER A 221 0.70 6.31 -1.44
CA SER A 221 1.08 5.39 -2.51
C SER A 221 0.11 5.52 -3.68
N GLY A 222 0.43 4.95 -4.84
CA GLY A 222 -0.49 4.75 -5.96
C GLY A 222 -1.07 5.99 -6.65
N ILE A 223 -1.06 7.17 -6.03
CA ILE A 223 -1.71 8.37 -6.59
C ILE A 223 -1.08 8.82 -7.93
N VAL A 224 0.20 8.52 -8.14
CA VAL A 224 0.86 8.84 -9.41
C VAL A 224 0.24 8.10 -10.59
N VAL A 225 -0.42 6.96 -10.36
CA VAL A 225 -1.08 6.16 -11.40
C VAL A 225 -2.27 6.92 -12.02
N SER A 226 -2.97 7.72 -11.23
CA SER A 226 -4.08 8.55 -11.74
C SER A 226 -3.62 9.86 -12.39
N ALA A 227 -2.33 10.18 -12.36
CA ALA A 227 -1.78 11.35 -13.05
C ALA A 227 -1.69 11.12 -14.57
N LYS A 228 -1.59 12.21 -15.35
CA LYS A 228 -1.49 12.12 -16.80
C LYS A 228 -0.09 11.66 -17.22
N PRO A 229 0.07 10.50 -17.86
CA PRO A 229 1.39 9.98 -18.23
C PRO A 229 2.24 10.99 -19.01
N GLY A 230 3.49 11.20 -18.58
CA GLY A 230 4.42 12.14 -19.21
C GLY A 230 4.11 13.63 -19.04
N HIS A 231 3.05 14.00 -18.29
CA HIS A 231 2.59 15.36 -18.11
C HIS A 231 2.21 15.68 -16.66
N TRP A 232 2.90 15.12 -15.70
CA TRP A 232 2.71 15.38 -14.28
C TRP A 232 4.02 15.85 -13.63
N THR A 233 3.90 16.52 -12.50
CA THR A 233 5.00 17.01 -11.66
C THR A 233 4.72 16.69 -10.19
N ALA A 234 5.71 16.90 -9.32
CA ALA A 234 5.50 16.77 -7.88
C ALA A 234 4.40 17.72 -7.36
N ASP A 235 4.25 18.90 -7.96
CA ASP A 235 3.24 19.89 -7.56
C ASP A 235 1.79 19.42 -7.85
N ASP A 236 1.59 18.53 -8.82
CA ASP A 236 0.28 17.92 -9.06
C ASP A 236 -0.11 16.95 -7.95
N LEU A 237 0.87 16.25 -7.35
CA LEU A 237 0.68 15.26 -6.30
C LEU A 237 0.67 15.89 -4.89
N ALA A 238 1.43 16.95 -4.68
CA ALA A 238 1.63 17.59 -3.38
C ALA A 238 0.30 17.96 -2.65
N PRO A 239 -0.75 18.50 -3.31
CA PRO A 239 -2.00 18.82 -2.63
C PRO A 239 -2.71 17.63 -2.00
N PHE A 240 -2.54 16.41 -2.55
CA PHE A 240 -3.11 15.18 -2.00
C PHE A 240 -2.29 14.70 -0.81
N ILE A 241 -0.97 14.70 -0.95
CA ILE A 241 -0.02 14.31 0.10
C ILE A 241 -0.18 15.21 1.32
N HIS A 242 -0.23 16.53 1.11
CA HIS A 242 -0.39 17.51 2.18
C HIS A 242 -1.74 17.36 2.89
N HIS A 243 -2.84 17.25 2.14
CA HIS A 243 -4.16 17.09 2.74
C HIS A 243 -4.26 15.80 3.57
N VAL A 244 -3.79 14.66 3.04
CA VAL A 244 -3.75 13.38 3.78
C VAL A 244 -2.93 13.52 5.04
N SER A 245 -1.75 14.13 4.95
CA SER A 245 -0.88 14.29 6.11
C SER A 245 -1.40 15.29 7.14
N GLU A 246 -2.22 16.26 6.72
CA GLU A 246 -2.91 17.18 7.62
C GLU A 246 -4.01 16.47 8.42
N VAL A 247 -4.87 15.69 7.74
CA VAL A 247 -6.05 15.08 8.38
C VAL A 247 -5.71 13.82 9.17
N PHE A 248 -4.75 12.99 8.73
CA PHE A 248 -4.28 11.82 9.48
C PHE A 248 -3.21 12.16 10.53
N GLY A 249 -2.49 13.27 10.35
CA GLY A 249 -1.28 13.57 11.11
C GLY A 249 -0.07 12.76 10.64
N ARG A 250 1.14 13.23 11.01
CA ARG A 250 2.41 12.62 10.61
C ARG A 250 2.63 11.20 11.12
N ASP A 251 1.94 10.81 12.19
CA ASP A 251 2.07 9.49 12.81
C ASP A 251 1.22 8.39 12.16
N ARG A 252 0.24 8.75 11.31
CA ARG A 252 -0.69 7.79 10.73
C ARG A 252 -0.66 7.76 9.21
N ILE A 253 0.48 8.07 8.62
CA ILE A 253 0.72 7.97 7.18
C ILE A 253 1.92 7.04 6.92
N LEU A 254 1.85 6.25 5.85
CA LEU A 254 2.86 5.26 5.47
C LEU A 254 3.27 5.47 4.01
N PHE A 255 4.55 5.33 3.69
CA PHE A 255 5.00 5.27 2.31
C PHE A 255 4.70 3.91 1.67
N GLY A 256 4.30 3.91 0.40
CA GLY A 256 4.22 2.73 -0.46
C GLY A 256 4.60 3.04 -1.89
N GLY A 257 5.36 2.13 -2.51
CA GLY A 257 5.85 2.28 -3.88
C GLY A 257 4.80 1.99 -4.94
N ASP A 258 3.90 1.06 -4.64
CA ASP A 258 2.89 0.54 -5.57
C ASP A 258 3.51 -0.01 -6.88
N TRP A 259 4.73 -0.55 -6.77
CA TRP A 259 5.41 -1.17 -7.90
C TRP A 259 4.86 -2.59 -8.16
N PRO A 260 4.66 -3.01 -9.40
CA PRO A 260 4.97 -2.30 -10.65
C PRO A 260 3.84 -1.40 -11.17
N VAL A 261 2.72 -1.29 -10.48
CA VAL A 261 1.53 -0.55 -10.92
C VAL A 261 1.87 0.93 -11.19
N CYS A 262 2.72 1.55 -10.36
CA CYS A 262 3.20 2.92 -10.56
C CYS A 262 3.87 3.14 -11.92
N THR A 263 4.42 2.07 -12.54
CA THR A 263 5.16 2.19 -13.82
C THR A 263 4.27 2.51 -15.02
N GLN A 264 2.96 2.51 -14.86
CA GLN A 264 2.04 3.00 -15.89
C GLN A 264 2.22 4.50 -16.16
N THR A 265 2.74 5.25 -15.19
CA THR A 265 2.82 6.72 -15.26
C THR A 265 4.19 7.26 -14.88
N ALA A 266 4.93 6.56 -13.99
CA ALA A 266 6.21 7.02 -13.45
C ALA A 266 7.16 5.83 -13.26
N THR A 267 8.47 6.04 -13.34
CA THR A 267 9.40 5.06 -12.75
C THR A 267 9.27 5.08 -11.23
N TYR A 268 9.73 4.02 -10.56
CA TYR A 268 9.75 3.98 -9.09
C TYR A 268 10.54 5.16 -8.51
N GLU A 269 11.70 5.48 -9.13
CA GLU A 269 12.54 6.61 -8.74
C GLU A 269 11.79 7.95 -8.87
N GLN A 270 11.12 8.17 -10.01
CA GLN A 270 10.34 9.39 -10.22
C GLN A 270 9.24 9.57 -9.15
N TRP A 271 8.54 8.48 -8.78
CA TRP A 271 7.53 8.53 -7.73
C TRP A 271 8.13 8.90 -6.38
N ILE A 272 9.21 8.23 -5.96
CA ILE A 272 9.81 8.50 -4.64
C ILE A 272 10.44 9.90 -4.57
N GLU A 273 11.06 10.39 -5.66
CA GLU A 273 11.61 11.73 -5.72
C GLU A 273 10.51 12.81 -5.70
N ALA A 274 9.38 12.58 -6.38
CA ALA A 274 8.24 13.48 -6.30
C ALA A 274 7.67 13.56 -4.88
N LEU A 275 7.55 12.42 -4.18
CA LEU A 275 7.11 12.40 -2.79
C LEU A 275 8.10 13.13 -1.88
N LYS A 276 9.41 12.88 -2.02
CA LYS A 276 10.45 13.60 -1.25
C LYS A 276 10.39 15.10 -1.51
N SER A 277 10.17 15.52 -2.75
CA SER A 277 9.99 16.94 -3.10
C SER A 277 8.77 17.54 -2.39
N ALA A 278 7.63 16.84 -2.43
CA ALA A 278 6.39 17.29 -1.81
C ALA A 278 6.48 17.44 -0.26
N VAL A 279 7.40 16.71 0.39
CA VAL A 279 7.59 16.75 1.85
C VAL A 279 8.93 17.37 2.26
N SER A 280 9.59 18.08 1.36
CA SER A 280 10.95 18.62 1.58
C SER A 280 11.02 19.69 2.66
N ASP A 281 9.90 20.35 2.96
CA ASP A 281 9.75 21.34 4.03
C ASP A 281 9.42 20.71 5.41
N TRP A 282 9.19 19.38 5.47
CA TRP A 282 8.92 18.71 6.73
C TRP A 282 10.22 18.50 7.54
N SER A 283 10.06 18.39 8.86
CA SER A 283 11.19 18.00 9.72
C SER A 283 11.74 16.63 9.31
N GLU A 284 13.03 16.40 9.56
CA GLU A 284 13.66 15.09 9.34
C GLU A 284 12.93 13.96 10.06
N GLU A 285 12.42 14.23 11.26
CA GLU A 285 11.65 13.28 12.03
C GLU A 285 10.35 12.93 11.34
N ASP A 286 9.60 13.89 10.78
CA ASP A 286 8.35 13.64 10.08
C ASP A 286 8.55 12.90 8.75
N GLN A 287 9.61 13.24 8.01
CA GLN A 287 10.00 12.49 6.81
C GLN A 287 10.34 11.04 7.18
N ARG A 288 11.13 10.82 8.23
CA ARG A 288 11.48 9.49 8.71
C ARG A 288 10.26 8.70 9.20
N ARG A 289 9.30 9.36 9.84
CA ARG A 289 8.01 8.73 10.19
C ARG A 289 7.29 8.21 8.96
N LEU A 290 7.14 9.04 7.92
CA LEU A 290 6.48 8.65 6.67
C LEU A 290 7.16 7.45 5.99
N PHE A 291 8.48 7.53 5.82
CA PHE A 291 9.23 6.56 5.02
C PHE A 291 9.65 5.31 5.79
N HIS A 292 9.60 5.32 7.12
CA HIS A 292 10.14 4.21 7.91
C HIS A 292 9.38 3.94 9.23
N ASP A 293 9.40 4.87 10.20
CA ASP A 293 9.07 4.55 11.59
C ASP A 293 7.60 4.17 11.79
N ASN A 294 6.70 4.80 11.06
CA ASN A 294 5.27 4.44 11.12
C ASN A 294 5.02 3.01 10.61
N ALA A 295 5.74 2.58 9.57
CA ALA A 295 5.66 1.21 9.08
C ALA A 295 6.17 0.20 10.13
N VAL A 296 7.31 0.50 10.77
CA VAL A 296 7.84 -0.33 11.87
C VAL A 296 6.79 -0.49 12.97
N ARG A 297 6.21 0.63 13.41
CA ARG A 297 5.20 0.63 14.48
C ARG A 297 3.92 -0.10 14.08
N PHE A 298 3.36 0.21 12.91
CA PHE A 298 2.07 -0.34 12.48
C PHE A 298 2.12 -1.85 12.25
N TYR A 299 3.15 -2.32 11.55
CA TYR A 299 3.29 -3.73 11.18
C TYR A 299 4.09 -4.56 12.21
N GLY A 300 4.62 -3.93 13.26
CA GLY A 300 5.47 -4.62 14.26
C GLY A 300 6.70 -5.25 13.60
N LEU A 301 7.45 -4.45 12.84
CA LEU A 301 8.66 -4.90 12.15
C LEU A 301 9.87 -4.75 13.07
N ALA A 302 10.52 -5.85 13.40
CA ALA A 302 11.77 -5.84 14.14
C ALA A 302 12.94 -5.38 13.27
#